data_8658d57587801da58d4709c40b245aa4
#
_entry.id   8658d57587801da58d4709c40b245aa4
#
_cell.length_a   1.000
_cell.length_b   1.000
_cell.length_c   1.000
_cell.angle_alpha   90.00
_cell.angle_beta   90.00
_cell.angle_gamma   90.00
#
_symmetry.space_group_name_H-M   'P 1'
#
loop_
_entity.id
_entity.type
_entity.pdbx_description
1 polymer ?
#
loop_
_entity_poly.entity_id
_entity_poly.type
_entity_poly.pdbx_seq_one_letter_code
_entity_poly.pdbx_strand_id
1 'polypeptide(L)'
;MLKNQINRILLAIATIATLWSLPVMLQATELHPMVVVGIPADNVALRHPTPEYPRIALNLHISGDVVVTVRVENGKIMETKANSHSSPLLADSATRWVANQWKFKPSVSGVFTIPISYKQSA
;
A
#
# COMPACT_ATOMS: atom_id res chain seq x y z
N MET A 1 59.56 19.09 2.37
CA MET A 1 58.92 19.24 2.27
C MET A 1 57.90 19.05 2.24
N LEU A 2 58.06 18.92 2.56
CA LEU A 2 57.09 18.64 2.48
C LEU A 2 56.33 18.34 2.13
N LYS A 3 56.54 18.31 2.02
CA LYS A 3 55.63 18.16 1.67
C LYS A 3 54.90 17.40 1.53
N ASN A 4 55.23 17.07 1.79
CA ASN A 4 54.29 16.53 1.61
C ASN A 4 53.39 16.28 2.07
N GLN A 5 53.55 16.39 2.71
CA GLN A 5 52.57 16.28 3.03
C GLN A 5 51.65 16.35 2.83
N ILE A 6 51.95 16.32 2.73
CA ILE A 6 50.82 16.56 2.51
C ILE A 6 50.09 16.09 2.05
N ASN A 7 50.37 15.67 1.82
CA ASN A 7 49.35 15.20 1.33
C ASN A 7 48.69 14.53 1.82
N ARG A 8 49.36 14.30 2.49
CA ARG A 8 48.57 13.67 2.94
C ARG A 8 47.48 13.86 3.26
N ILE A 9 47.42 14.08 3.44
CA ILE A 9 46.24 14.38 3.73
C ILE A 9 45.21 14.12 3.12
N LEU A 10 45.60 14.03 2.78
CA LEU A 10 44.59 13.79 2.23
C LEU A 10 43.95 12.86 2.26
N LEU A 11 44.48 12.50 2.48
CA LEU A 11 43.95 11.51 2.48
C LEU A 11 42.93 11.32 3.13
N ALA A 12 43.10 11.52 3.86
CA ALA A 12 42.20 11.35 4.73
C ALA A 12 40.98 11.48 4.25
N ILE A 13 40.90 12.08 3.78
CA ILE A 13 39.85 12.28 3.37
C ILE A 13 39.19 11.35 2.90
N ALA A 14 39.69 10.76 2.42
CA ALA A 14 39.06 9.79 1.83
C ALA A 14 38.29 9.11 2.68
N THR A 15 38.80 8.93 3.67
CA THR A 15 38.13 8.26 4.47
C THR A 15 36.87 8.49 4.60
N ILE A 16 36.55 9.48 4.50
CA ILE A 16 35.39 9.77 4.62
C ILE A 16 34.47 9.00 3.94
N ALA A 17 34.78 8.56 2.96
CA ALA A 17 33.90 7.85 2.19
C ALA A 17 33.17 6.83 2.90
N THR A 18 33.75 6.29 3.82
CA THR A 18 33.07 5.19 4.43
C THR A 18 31.85 5.56 5.11
N LEU A 19 31.67 6.78 5.36
CA LEU A 19 30.52 7.14 6.07
C LEU A 19 29.29 7.01 5.31
N TRP A 20 29.38 6.89 4.08
CA TRP A 20 28.21 6.84 3.31
C TRP A 20 27.36 5.69 3.57
N SER A 21 27.84 4.66 4.02
CA SER A 21 27.01 3.47 4.18
C SER A 21 25.88 3.69 5.14
N LEU A 22 26.00 4.63 6.03
CA LEU A 22 24.97 4.83 7.00
C LEU A 22 23.60 5.18 6.41
N PRO A 23 23.53 6.10 5.50
CA PRO A 23 22.25 6.44 4.92
C PRO A 23 21.60 5.24 4.25
N VAL A 24 22.39 4.40 3.66
CA VAL A 24 21.86 3.25 3.00
C VAL A 24 21.19 2.31 3.98
N MET A 25 21.78 2.16 5.12
CA MET A 25 21.22 1.27 6.10
C MET A 25 19.89 1.77 6.61
N LEU A 26 19.73 3.05 6.73
CA LEU A 26 18.47 3.58 7.19
C LEU A 26 17.36 3.26 6.21
N GLN A 27 17.66 3.28 4.94
CA GLN A 27 16.63 2.96 3.97
C GLN A 27 16.18 1.52 4.07
N ALA A 28 17.05 0.65 4.46
CA ALA A 28 16.71 -0.76 4.56
C ALA A 28 15.70 -1.03 5.66
N THR A 29 15.52 -0.11 6.58
CA THR A 29 14.57 -0.32 7.65
C THR A 29 13.22 0.32 7.40
N GLU A 30 13.06 0.99 6.28
CA GLU A 30 11.77 1.59 5.97
C GLU A 30 10.71 0.55 5.65
N LEU A 31 9.51 0.80 6.11
CA LEU A 31 8.39 -0.05 5.79
C LEU A 31 7.85 0.31 4.40
N HIS A 32 7.43 -0.70 3.68
CA HIS A 32 6.87 -0.52 2.35
C HIS A 32 5.41 -0.93 2.38
N PRO A 33 4.50 0.03 2.49
CA PRO A 33 3.08 -0.31 2.50
C PRO A 33 2.64 -0.83 1.14
N MET A 34 1.75 -1.79 1.16
CA MET A 34 1.26 -2.43 -0.04
C MET A 34 -0.18 -2.84 0.15
N VAL A 35 -1.00 -2.67 -0.87
CA VAL A 35 -2.38 -3.13 -0.86
C VAL A 35 -2.54 -4.13 -1.99
N VAL A 36 -3.00 -5.33 -1.64
CA VAL A 36 -3.21 -6.39 -2.61
C VAL A 36 -4.71 -6.67 -2.71
N VAL A 37 -5.24 -6.63 -3.92
CA VAL A 37 -6.66 -6.86 -4.17
C VAL A 37 -6.82 -8.18 -4.89
N GLY A 38 -7.78 -8.98 -4.43
CA GLY A 38 -8.06 -10.27 -5.04
C GLY A 38 -8.72 -10.12 -6.40
N ILE A 39 -8.61 -11.17 -7.16
CA ILE A 39 -8.97 -11.17 -8.55
C ILE A 39 -10.43 -11.23 -8.93
N PRO A 40 -11.33 -11.76 -8.13
CA PRO A 40 -12.67 -12.10 -8.65
C PRO A 40 -13.41 -10.98 -9.35
N ALA A 41 -13.12 -9.73 -9.03
CA ALA A 41 -13.86 -8.62 -9.61
C ALA A 41 -13.31 -8.11 -10.93
N ASP A 42 -12.11 -8.55 -11.30
CA ASP A 42 -11.45 -8.02 -12.49
C ASP A 42 -12.25 -8.21 -13.77
N ASN A 43 -12.94 -9.32 -13.89
CA ASN A 43 -13.63 -9.65 -15.13
C ASN A 43 -14.91 -8.85 -15.30
N VAL A 44 -15.46 -8.29 -14.25
CA VAL A 44 -16.74 -7.61 -14.29
C VAL A 44 -16.66 -6.12 -14.04
N ALA A 45 -15.54 -5.65 -13.53
CA ALA A 45 -15.37 -4.25 -13.19
C ALA A 45 -14.77 -3.46 -14.34
N LEU A 46 -15.37 -2.33 -14.65
CA LEU A 46 -14.82 -1.40 -15.63
C LEU A 46 -13.67 -0.61 -15.03
N ARG A 47 -13.79 -0.30 -13.76
CA ARG A 47 -12.80 0.49 -13.07
C ARG A 47 -12.68 -0.06 -11.66
N HIS A 48 -11.46 -0.43 -11.30
CA HIS A 48 -11.22 -0.99 -9.98
C HIS A 48 -9.83 -0.60 -9.45
N PRO A 49 -9.63 0.70 -9.18
CA PRO A 49 -8.32 1.13 -8.68
C PRO A 49 -8.05 0.54 -7.31
N THR A 50 -6.80 0.20 -7.09
CA THR A 50 -6.38 -0.38 -5.81
C THR A 50 -6.61 0.63 -4.69
N PRO A 51 -7.22 0.21 -3.59
CA PRO A 51 -7.46 1.12 -2.47
C PRO A 51 -6.18 1.69 -1.91
N GLU A 52 -6.26 2.92 -1.44
CA GLU A 52 -5.14 3.53 -0.77
C GLU A 52 -5.03 3.00 0.65
N TYR A 53 -3.83 2.88 1.12
CA TYR A 53 -3.58 2.50 2.50
C TYR A 53 -3.91 3.72 3.37
N PRO A 54 -4.82 3.62 4.33
CA PRO A 54 -5.19 4.77 5.14
C PRO A 54 -3.99 5.31 5.93
N ARG A 55 -3.81 6.62 5.89
CA ARG A 55 -2.65 7.22 6.54
C ARG A 55 -2.60 6.94 8.03
N ILE A 56 -3.74 6.97 8.69
CA ILE A 56 -3.79 6.66 10.12
C ILE A 56 -3.32 5.24 10.38
N ALA A 57 -3.72 4.30 9.54
CA ALA A 57 -3.29 2.92 9.70
C ALA A 57 -1.80 2.78 9.48
N LEU A 58 -1.24 3.53 8.54
CA LEU A 58 0.20 3.54 8.34
C LEU A 58 0.92 4.05 9.58
N ASN A 59 0.45 5.13 10.14
CA ASN A 59 1.08 5.73 11.30
C ASN A 59 1.01 4.85 12.54
N LEU A 60 -0.06 4.07 12.66
CA LEU A 60 -0.25 3.18 13.80
C LEU A 60 0.24 1.76 13.52
N HIS A 61 0.85 1.54 12.36
CA HIS A 61 1.36 0.23 11.96
C HIS A 61 0.26 -0.83 11.96
N ILE A 62 -0.94 -0.45 11.52
CA ILE A 62 -2.05 -1.38 11.44
C ILE A 62 -2.07 -1.99 10.05
N SER A 63 -2.06 -3.31 9.98
CA SER A 63 -2.17 -4.06 8.74
C SER A 63 -3.20 -5.15 8.91
N GLY A 64 -3.60 -5.80 7.84
CA GLY A 64 -4.57 -6.88 7.93
C GLY A 64 -5.38 -7.05 6.68
N ASP A 65 -6.37 -7.92 6.78
CA ASP A 65 -7.20 -8.30 5.65
C ASP A 65 -8.63 -7.82 5.84
N VAL A 66 -9.26 -7.50 4.71
CA VAL A 66 -10.67 -7.10 4.67
C VAL A 66 -11.31 -7.83 3.51
N VAL A 67 -12.48 -8.40 3.72
CA VAL A 67 -13.28 -8.97 2.63
C VAL A 67 -14.50 -8.09 2.47
N VAL A 68 -14.61 -7.44 1.32
CA VAL A 68 -15.71 -6.53 1.02
C VAL A 68 -16.73 -7.26 0.14
N THR A 69 -17.99 -7.21 0.52
CA THR A 69 -19.08 -7.71 -0.29
C THR A 69 -19.75 -6.52 -0.96
N VAL A 70 -19.95 -6.62 -2.27
CA VAL A 70 -20.53 -5.56 -3.06
C VAL A 70 -21.80 -6.09 -3.73
N ARG A 71 -22.90 -5.39 -3.59
CA ARG A 71 -24.11 -5.73 -4.31
C ARG A 71 -24.27 -4.76 -5.47
N VAL A 72 -24.37 -5.28 -6.66
CA VAL A 72 -24.39 -4.50 -7.90
C VAL A 72 -25.68 -4.77 -8.66
N GLU A 73 -26.30 -3.72 -9.18
CA GLU A 73 -27.46 -3.84 -10.03
C GLU A 73 -27.25 -2.98 -11.28
N ASN A 74 -27.26 -3.62 -12.42
CA ASN A 74 -27.06 -2.95 -13.72
C ASN A 74 -25.80 -2.07 -13.70
N GLY A 75 -24.74 -2.59 -13.14
CA GLY A 75 -23.46 -1.89 -13.07
C GLY A 75 -23.35 -0.90 -11.93
N LYS A 76 -24.43 -0.63 -11.21
CA LYS A 76 -24.40 0.32 -10.10
C LYS A 76 -24.16 -0.38 -8.79
N ILE A 77 -23.26 0.13 -8.00
CA ILE A 77 -23.01 -0.39 -6.66
C ILE A 77 -24.11 0.11 -5.75
N MET A 78 -24.89 -0.83 -5.25
CA MET A 78 -26.02 -0.51 -4.38
C MET A 78 -25.64 -0.59 -2.92
N GLU A 79 -24.66 -1.42 -2.59
CA GLU A 79 -24.28 -1.62 -1.20
C GLU A 79 -22.87 -2.19 -1.13
N THR A 80 -22.08 -1.72 -0.16
CA THR A 80 -20.79 -2.32 0.16
C THR A 80 -20.76 -2.62 1.65
N LYS A 81 -20.13 -3.74 1.99
CA LYS A 81 -20.11 -4.19 3.37
C LYS A 81 -18.83 -5.00 3.61
N ALA A 82 -18.20 -4.81 4.74
CA ALA A 82 -17.08 -5.63 5.12
C ALA A 82 -17.59 -6.86 5.85
N ASN A 83 -17.40 -8.04 5.25
CA ASN A 83 -17.85 -9.30 5.85
C ASN A 83 -16.91 -9.77 6.94
N SER A 84 -15.61 -9.58 6.72
CA SER A 84 -14.63 -9.91 7.73
C SER A 84 -13.50 -8.91 7.63
N HIS A 85 -12.85 -8.65 8.74
CA HIS A 85 -11.76 -7.69 8.76
C HIS A 85 -10.92 -7.86 10.01
N SER A 86 -9.64 -7.49 9.88
CA SER A 86 -8.71 -7.47 10.99
C SER A 86 -8.80 -6.18 11.78
N SER A 87 -9.29 -5.11 11.16
CA SER A 87 -9.35 -3.79 11.77
C SER A 87 -10.56 -3.02 11.24
N PRO A 88 -11.37 -2.43 12.11
CA PRO A 88 -12.49 -1.59 11.67
C PRO A 88 -12.03 -0.42 10.82
N LEU A 89 -10.85 0.10 11.08
CA LEU A 89 -10.32 1.23 10.34
C LEU A 89 -10.05 0.84 8.90
N LEU A 90 -9.44 -0.31 8.69
CA LEU A 90 -9.20 -0.81 7.35
C LEU A 90 -10.51 -1.18 6.65
N ALA A 91 -11.44 -1.77 7.38
CA ALA A 91 -12.73 -2.15 6.83
C ALA A 91 -13.50 -0.93 6.32
N ASP A 92 -13.53 0.12 7.10
CA ASP A 92 -14.23 1.34 6.73
C ASP A 92 -13.59 1.99 5.50
N SER A 93 -12.28 2.04 5.47
CA SER A 93 -11.57 2.62 4.35
C SER A 93 -11.81 1.81 3.07
N ALA A 94 -11.75 0.49 3.16
CA ALA A 94 -11.91 -0.37 2.00
C ALA A 94 -13.32 -0.28 1.43
N THR A 95 -14.34 -0.31 2.28
CA THR A 95 -15.72 -0.25 1.80
C THR A 95 -16.03 1.09 1.13
N ARG A 96 -15.55 2.18 1.71
CA ARG A 96 -15.75 3.48 1.11
C ARG A 96 -15.01 3.63 -0.20
N TRP A 97 -13.81 3.11 -0.29
CA TRP A 97 -13.05 3.19 -1.52
C TRP A 97 -13.77 2.47 -2.65
N VAL A 98 -14.22 1.23 -2.39
CA VAL A 98 -14.93 0.44 -3.40
C VAL A 98 -16.21 1.15 -3.80
N ALA A 99 -16.97 1.64 -2.86
CA ALA A 99 -18.24 2.31 -3.15
C ALA A 99 -18.05 3.55 -4.02
N ASN A 100 -16.99 4.29 -3.81
CA ASN A 100 -16.79 5.58 -4.48
C ASN A 100 -15.93 5.51 -5.73
N GLN A 101 -15.01 4.56 -5.81
CA GLN A 101 -14.02 4.54 -6.88
C GLN A 101 -14.21 3.41 -7.89
N TRP A 102 -14.90 2.36 -7.52
CA TRP A 102 -15.09 1.22 -8.41
C TRP A 102 -16.33 1.38 -9.25
N LYS A 103 -16.27 0.86 -10.49
CA LYS A 103 -17.42 0.84 -11.39
C LYS A 103 -17.50 -0.51 -12.05
N PHE A 104 -18.71 -1.03 -12.18
CA PHE A 104 -18.93 -2.30 -12.82
C PHE A 104 -19.55 -2.10 -14.19
N LYS A 105 -19.42 -3.11 -15.04
CA LYS A 105 -20.00 -3.03 -16.38
C LYS A 105 -21.53 -2.95 -16.28
N PRO A 106 -22.20 -2.18 -17.14
CA PRO A 106 -23.64 -1.98 -17.07
C PRO A 106 -24.46 -3.27 -17.09
N SER A 107 -23.92 -4.32 -17.69
CA SER A 107 -24.63 -5.58 -17.79
C SER A 107 -24.48 -6.45 -16.54
N VAL A 108 -23.72 -6.00 -15.58
CA VAL A 108 -23.39 -6.82 -14.40
C VAL A 108 -24.37 -6.57 -13.27
N SER A 109 -24.90 -7.63 -12.71
CA SER A 109 -25.74 -7.60 -11.52
C SER A 109 -25.38 -8.81 -10.66
N GLY A 110 -25.41 -8.64 -9.36
CA GLY A 110 -25.12 -9.72 -8.44
C GLY A 110 -24.35 -9.27 -7.24
N VAL A 111 -23.88 -10.25 -6.49
CA VAL A 111 -23.10 -10.01 -5.27
C VAL A 111 -21.69 -10.54 -5.48
N PHE A 112 -20.71 -9.71 -5.20
CA PHE A 112 -19.33 -10.07 -5.40
C PHE A 112 -18.54 -9.86 -4.11
N THR A 113 -17.54 -10.71 -3.88
CA THR A 113 -16.65 -10.55 -2.74
C THR A 113 -15.28 -10.15 -3.23
N ILE A 114 -14.69 -9.17 -2.55
CA ILE A 114 -13.41 -8.61 -2.93
C ILE A 114 -12.47 -8.71 -1.73
N PRO A 115 -11.51 -9.63 -1.76
CA PRO A 115 -10.52 -9.69 -0.69
C PRO A 115 -9.45 -8.63 -0.90
N ILE A 116 -9.14 -7.89 0.16
CA ILE A 116 -8.16 -6.82 0.13
C ILE A 116 -7.21 -7.02 1.30
N SER A 117 -5.92 -7.05 1.01
CA SER A 117 -4.90 -7.21 2.04
C SER A 117 -4.04 -5.95 2.14
N TYR A 118 -3.94 -5.40 3.33
CA TYR A 118 -3.11 -4.25 3.62
C TYR A 118 -1.86 -4.75 4.34
N LYS A 119 -0.71 -4.54 3.72
CA LYS A 119 0.55 -5.08 4.22
C LYS A 119 1.59 -4.01 4.40
N GLN A 120 2.42 -4.18 5.42
CA GLN A 120 3.59 -3.33 5.61
C GLN A 120 4.79 -4.27 5.78
N SER A 121 5.79 -4.11 4.94
CA SER A 121 6.99 -4.92 5.03
C SER A 121 8.21 -4.02 5.09
N ALA A 122 9.23 -4.47 5.83
CA ALA A 122 10.47 -3.71 5.94
C ALA A 122 11.40 -4.01 4.76
#